data_2499bd9a178a92187821cf790bcf7086
#
_entry.id   2499bd9a178a92187821cf790bcf7086
#
_cell.length_a   1.000
_cell.length_b   1.000
_cell.length_c   1.000
_cell.angle_alpha   90.00
_cell.angle_beta   90.00
_cell.angle_gamma   90.00
#
_symmetry.space_group_name_H-M   'P 1'
#
loop_
_entity.id
_entity.type
_entity.pdbx_description
1 polymer ?
#
loop_
_entity_poly.entity_id
_entity_poly.type
_entity_poly.pdbx_seq_one_letter_code
_entity_poly.pdbx_strand_id
1 'polypeptide(L)'
;IEVNNPEIVATTGWTTDELAAGIEEANISGNYELVTLLIGVNNQYRGRSVENFREEYVELLEQAIAFAGGNPEKVVVISIPDWGVTPFAEGRDREQIAQEIDAYNAVKMEETQEQGVSFVNITPISRQAAAQPELIADDGLHPSGKMYKLWVDLMFDEVKNAIAFNP
;
A
#
# COMPACT_ATOMS: atom_id res chain seq x y z
N ILE A 1 -11.45 13.50 12.00
CA ILE A 1 -11.55 13.39 10.51
C ILE A 1 -12.83 12.64 10.22
N GLU A 2 -13.69 13.20 9.43
CA GLU A 2 -14.89 12.54 8.91
C GLU A 2 -14.59 12.15 7.45
N VAL A 3 -14.80 10.87 7.14
CA VAL A 3 -14.59 10.34 5.78
C VAL A 3 -15.96 10.15 5.14
N ASN A 4 -16.24 10.90 4.10
CA ASN A 4 -17.51 10.87 3.38
C ASN A 4 -17.35 10.18 2.03
N ASN A 5 -18.19 9.17 1.77
CA ASN A 5 -18.27 8.47 0.50
C ASN A 5 -16.91 8.00 -0.06
N PRO A 6 -16.13 7.19 0.68
CA PRO A 6 -14.87 6.70 0.16
C PRO A 6 -15.11 5.83 -1.08
N GLU A 7 -14.36 6.07 -2.13
CA GLU A 7 -14.35 5.24 -3.33
C GLU A 7 -13.22 4.22 -3.20
N ILE A 8 -13.53 2.94 -3.33
CA ILE A 8 -12.58 1.85 -3.12
C ILE A 8 -12.46 1.05 -4.41
N VAL A 9 -11.26 1.06 -4.99
CA VAL A 9 -10.92 0.23 -6.15
C VAL A 9 -9.88 -0.79 -5.69
N ALA A 10 -10.35 -1.97 -5.36
CA ALA A 10 -9.51 -3.05 -4.84
C ALA A 10 -10.18 -4.40 -4.99
N THR A 11 -9.41 -5.40 -5.37
CA THR A 11 -9.81 -6.81 -5.35
C THR A 11 -8.67 -7.66 -4.79
N THR A 12 -9.01 -8.68 -4.02
CA THR A 12 -8.04 -9.60 -3.45
C THR A 12 -7.17 -10.23 -4.54
N GLY A 13 -5.87 -10.20 -4.33
CA GLY A 13 -4.91 -10.83 -5.23
C GLY A 13 -4.39 -9.94 -6.36
N TRP A 14 -4.89 -8.74 -6.52
CA TRP A 14 -4.46 -7.84 -7.60
C TRP A 14 -2.97 -7.46 -7.52
N THR A 15 -2.37 -7.45 -8.70
CA THR A 15 -1.06 -6.86 -9.01
C THR A 15 -1.24 -5.44 -9.52
N THR A 16 -0.15 -4.75 -9.81
CA THR A 16 -0.16 -3.35 -10.30
C THR A 16 -0.95 -3.18 -11.60
N ASP A 17 -0.74 -4.04 -12.58
CA ASP A 17 -1.47 -4.02 -13.87
C ASP A 17 -2.97 -4.35 -13.69
N GLU A 18 -3.31 -5.28 -12.79
CA GLU A 18 -4.70 -5.61 -12.48
C GLU A 18 -5.40 -4.45 -11.74
N LEU A 19 -4.69 -3.71 -10.88
CA LEU A 19 -5.22 -2.49 -10.26
C LEU A 19 -5.45 -1.40 -11.31
N ALA A 20 -4.50 -1.19 -12.23
CA ALA A 20 -4.64 -0.21 -13.30
C ALA A 20 -5.89 -0.50 -14.16
N ALA A 21 -6.08 -1.75 -14.56
CA ALA A 21 -7.28 -2.17 -15.28
C ALA A 21 -8.58 -1.97 -14.48
N GLY A 22 -8.55 -2.26 -13.17
CA GLY A 22 -9.69 -2.05 -12.28
C GLY A 22 -10.04 -0.57 -12.11
N ILE A 23 -9.07 0.32 -12.10
CA ILE A 23 -9.28 1.78 -12.06
C ILE A 23 -9.93 2.25 -13.38
N GLU A 24 -9.46 1.75 -14.52
CA GLU A 24 -10.05 2.06 -15.83
C GLU A 24 -11.51 1.59 -15.89
N GLU A 25 -11.80 0.37 -15.47
CA GLU A 25 -13.16 -0.19 -15.44
C GLU A 25 -14.09 0.60 -14.51
N ALA A 26 -13.58 1.01 -13.33
CA ALA A 26 -14.33 1.81 -12.36
C ALA A 26 -14.68 3.21 -12.89
N ASN A 27 -13.96 3.68 -13.92
CA ASN A 27 -14.17 4.98 -14.57
C ASN A 27 -14.27 6.13 -13.55
N ILE A 28 -13.35 6.14 -12.59
CA ILE A 28 -13.30 7.16 -11.54
C ILE A 28 -13.13 8.53 -12.17
N SER A 29 -13.98 9.46 -11.79
CA SER A 29 -13.92 10.83 -12.27
C SER A 29 -14.12 11.81 -11.10
N GLY A 30 -13.13 12.60 -10.80
CA GLY A 30 -13.23 13.61 -9.75
C GLY A 30 -11.88 13.97 -9.15
N ASN A 31 -11.91 14.99 -8.28
CA ASN A 31 -10.78 15.35 -7.46
C ASN A 31 -11.08 14.94 -6.02
N TYR A 32 -10.19 14.13 -5.46
CA TYR A 32 -10.32 13.66 -4.08
C TYR A 32 -9.49 14.53 -3.14
N GLU A 33 -9.99 14.72 -1.94
CA GLU A 33 -9.27 15.44 -0.87
C GLU A 33 -8.14 14.60 -0.27
N LEU A 34 -8.24 13.28 -0.42
CA LEU A 34 -7.21 12.32 0.00
C LEU A 34 -7.26 11.11 -0.94
N VAL A 35 -6.09 10.68 -1.40
CA VAL A 35 -5.90 9.41 -2.12
C VAL A 35 -4.90 8.55 -1.36
N THR A 36 -5.22 7.28 -1.16
CA THR A 36 -4.28 6.31 -0.57
C THR A 36 -3.94 5.22 -1.57
N LEU A 37 -2.66 4.83 -1.67
CA LEU A 37 -2.20 3.78 -2.58
C LEU A 37 -1.43 2.70 -1.80
N LEU A 38 -1.99 1.48 -1.79
CA LEU A 38 -1.36 0.28 -1.24
C LEU A 38 -1.46 -0.85 -2.26
N ILE A 39 -0.36 -1.20 -2.92
CA ILE A 39 -0.26 -2.27 -3.93
C ILE A 39 1.16 -2.83 -3.97
N GLY A 40 1.34 -4.04 -4.49
CA GLY A 40 2.64 -4.62 -4.80
C GLY A 40 2.93 -5.96 -4.11
N VAL A 41 2.23 -6.31 -3.02
CA VAL A 41 2.47 -7.60 -2.35
C VAL A 41 2.24 -8.79 -3.28
N ASN A 42 1.24 -8.71 -4.15
CA ASN A 42 0.94 -9.78 -5.11
C ASN A 42 1.92 -9.81 -6.29
N ASN A 43 2.53 -8.69 -6.65
CA ASN A 43 3.64 -8.70 -7.62
C ASN A 43 4.80 -9.52 -7.08
N GLN A 44 5.22 -9.29 -5.83
CA GLN A 44 6.26 -10.06 -5.17
C GLN A 44 5.84 -11.54 -5.01
N TYR A 45 4.63 -11.82 -4.51
CA TYR A 45 4.13 -13.18 -4.31
C TYR A 45 4.10 -14.01 -5.60
N ARG A 46 3.82 -13.37 -6.75
CA ARG A 46 3.82 -13.99 -8.08
C ARG A 46 5.20 -13.99 -8.75
N GLY A 47 6.25 -13.52 -8.06
CA GLY A 47 7.63 -13.53 -8.54
C GLY A 47 7.88 -12.58 -9.71
N ARG A 48 7.14 -11.47 -9.82
CA ARG A 48 7.44 -10.43 -10.80
C ARG A 48 8.73 -9.71 -10.43
N SER A 49 9.45 -9.18 -11.41
CA SER A 49 10.68 -8.46 -11.13
C SER A 49 10.42 -7.09 -10.52
N VAL A 50 11.38 -6.59 -9.75
CA VAL A 50 11.32 -5.26 -9.13
C VAL A 50 11.30 -4.17 -10.21
N GLU A 51 11.97 -4.39 -11.36
CA GLU A 51 11.99 -3.46 -12.47
C GLU A 51 10.61 -3.32 -13.12
N ASN A 52 9.94 -4.45 -13.41
CA ASN A 52 8.56 -4.41 -13.93
C ASN A 52 7.60 -3.75 -12.94
N PHE A 53 7.76 -4.07 -11.65
CA PHE A 53 6.97 -3.43 -10.60
C PHE A 53 7.19 -1.91 -10.57
N ARG A 54 8.45 -1.43 -10.70
CA ARG A 54 8.77 -0.01 -10.70
C ARG A 54 8.03 0.73 -11.81
N GLU A 55 8.10 0.23 -13.04
CA GLU A 55 7.45 0.84 -14.20
C GLU A 55 5.93 0.98 -13.97
N GLU A 56 5.26 -0.11 -13.63
CA GLU A 56 3.81 -0.13 -13.39
C GLU A 56 3.41 0.69 -12.15
N TYR A 57 4.25 0.72 -11.12
CA TYR A 57 4.01 1.49 -9.90
C TYR A 57 4.07 3.01 -10.13
N VAL A 58 5.04 3.49 -10.92
CA VAL A 58 5.14 4.91 -11.27
C VAL A 58 3.87 5.39 -11.98
N GLU A 59 3.35 4.63 -12.93
CA GLU A 59 2.10 4.95 -13.62
C GLU A 59 0.91 5.05 -12.64
N LEU A 60 0.81 4.13 -11.68
CA LEU A 60 -0.23 4.17 -10.64
C LEU A 60 -0.07 5.35 -9.69
N LEU A 61 1.16 5.73 -9.35
CA LEU A 61 1.45 6.88 -8.50
C LEU A 61 1.06 8.19 -9.18
N GLU A 62 1.41 8.35 -10.47
CA GLU A 62 0.99 9.50 -11.28
C GLU A 62 -0.54 9.59 -11.39
N GLN A 63 -1.20 8.45 -11.55
CA GLN A 63 -2.66 8.38 -11.59
C GLN A 63 -3.28 8.77 -10.23
N ALA A 64 -2.69 8.32 -9.11
CA ALA A 64 -3.13 8.73 -7.76
C ALA A 64 -2.99 10.23 -7.55
N ILE A 65 -1.89 10.84 -8.01
CA ILE A 65 -1.69 12.29 -7.97
C ILE A 65 -2.73 13.02 -8.84
N ALA A 66 -3.04 12.50 -10.03
CA ALA A 66 -4.08 13.05 -10.89
C ALA A 66 -5.45 13.05 -10.21
N PHE A 67 -5.82 11.96 -9.51
CA PHE A 67 -7.05 11.89 -8.71
C PHE A 67 -7.07 12.87 -7.54
N ALA A 68 -5.91 13.23 -7.01
CA ALA A 68 -5.75 14.28 -5.99
C ALA A 68 -5.76 15.71 -6.58
N GLY A 69 -6.21 15.87 -7.82
CA GLY A 69 -6.22 17.16 -8.52
C GLY A 69 -4.84 17.67 -8.91
N GLY A 70 -3.87 16.78 -9.06
CA GLY A 70 -2.47 17.10 -9.36
C GLY A 70 -1.66 17.53 -8.13
N ASN A 71 -2.20 17.37 -6.93
CA ASN A 71 -1.51 17.74 -5.68
C ASN A 71 -0.93 16.49 -4.98
N PRO A 72 0.40 16.25 -5.04
CA PRO A 72 1.03 15.10 -4.40
C PRO A 72 0.89 15.09 -2.87
N GLU A 73 0.73 16.24 -2.22
CA GLU A 73 0.56 16.33 -0.76
C GLU A 73 -0.75 15.71 -0.27
N LYS A 74 -1.73 15.52 -1.16
CA LYS A 74 -3.00 14.83 -0.90
C LYS A 74 -2.95 13.32 -1.13
N VAL A 75 -1.78 12.79 -1.48
CA VAL A 75 -1.58 11.35 -1.70
C VAL A 75 -0.74 10.76 -0.56
N VAL A 76 -1.17 9.62 -0.05
CA VAL A 76 -0.43 8.86 0.96
C VAL A 76 -0.19 7.44 0.43
N VAL A 77 1.07 7.12 0.22
CA VAL A 77 1.49 5.76 -0.16
C VAL A 77 1.80 4.94 1.09
N ILE A 78 1.35 3.70 1.09
CA ILE A 78 1.54 2.77 2.20
C ILE A 78 2.45 1.63 1.71
N SER A 79 3.49 1.30 2.47
CA SER A 79 4.37 0.16 2.15
C SER A 79 3.60 -1.15 2.13
N ILE A 80 4.13 -2.18 1.45
CA ILE A 80 3.55 -3.52 1.46
C ILE A 80 3.91 -4.25 2.77
N PRO A 81 2.98 -5.05 3.34
CA PRO A 81 3.26 -5.85 4.53
C PRO A 81 4.15 -7.05 4.20
N ASP A 82 4.86 -7.54 5.21
CA ASP A 82 5.64 -8.78 5.11
C ASP A 82 4.76 -9.98 5.48
N TRP A 83 4.33 -10.73 4.46
CA TRP A 83 3.56 -11.94 4.65
C TRP A 83 4.43 -13.15 5.06
N GLY A 84 5.76 -13.05 4.93
CA GLY A 84 6.72 -14.09 5.32
C GLY A 84 6.67 -14.45 6.80
N VAL A 85 6.15 -13.55 7.66
CA VAL A 85 6.00 -13.80 9.10
C VAL A 85 4.70 -14.51 9.46
N THR A 86 3.80 -14.70 8.51
CA THR A 86 2.46 -15.27 8.73
C THR A 86 2.48 -16.81 8.75
N PRO A 87 1.45 -17.46 9.31
CA PRO A 87 1.26 -18.91 9.19
C PRO A 87 1.22 -19.40 7.74
N PHE A 88 0.68 -18.63 6.82
CA PHE A 88 0.62 -18.96 5.38
C PHE A 88 2.01 -19.20 4.76
N ALA A 89 3.05 -18.59 5.31
CA ALA A 89 4.43 -18.76 4.86
C ALA A 89 5.12 -20.01 5.45
N GLU A 90 4.37 -20.92 6.08
CA GLU A 90 4.94 -22.17 6.58
C GLU A 90 5.55 -22.99 5.43
N GLY A 91 6.80 -23.44 5.64
CA GLY A 91 7.55 -24.19 4.63
C GLY A 91 8.17 -23.36 3.51
N ARG A 92 8.03 -22.04 3.54
CA ARG A 92 8.66 -21.14 2.57
C ARG A 92 9.94 -20.49 3.14
N ASP A 93 10.77 -19.99 2.26
CA ASP A 93 11.95 -19.21 2.64
C ASP A 93 11.52 -17.82 3.10
N ARG A 94 11.36 -17.67 4.41
CA ARG A 94 10.90 -16.43 5.05
C ARG A 94 11.91 -15.30 4.93
N GLU A 95 13.21 -15.62 4.90
CA GLU A 95 14.28 -14.63 4.76
C GLU A 95 14.28 -14.05 3.34
N GLN A 96 14.15 -14.90 2.33
CA GLN A 96 14.01 -14.46 0.94
C GLN A 96 12.76 -13.58 0.77
N ILE A 97 11.61 -13.97 1.31
CA ILE A 97 10.38 -13.16 1.25
C ILE A 97 10.63 -11.78 1.86
N ALA A 98 11.24 -11.71 3.04
CA ALA A 98 11.52 -10.44 3.72
C ALA A 98 12.44 -9.54 2.89
N GLN A 99 13.49 -10.10 2.27
CA GLN A 99 14.42 -9.35 1.40
C GLN A 99 13.72 -8.82 0.14
N GLU A 100 12.88 -9.63 -0.49
CA GLU A 100 12.12 -9.22 -1.66
C GLU A 100 11.09 -8.12 -1.32
N ILE A 101 10.35 -8.25 -0.20
CA ILE A 101 9.45 -7.21 0.30
C ILE A 101 10.20 -5.91 0.56
N ASP A 102 11.39 -5.97 1.16
CA ASP A 102 12.21 -4.77 1.41
C ASP A 102 12.67 -4.12 0.09
N ALA A 103 13.01 -4.91 -0.94
CA ALA A 103 13.38 -4.39 -2.26
C ALA A 103 12.21 -3.67 -2.95
N TYR A 104 11.00 -4.25 -2.90
CA TYR A 104 9.80 -3.61 -3.42
C TYR A 104 9.47 -2.32 -2.67
N ASN A 105 9.56 -2.32 -1.35
CA ASN A 105 9.30 -1.14 -0.54
C ASN A 105 10.36 -0.04 -0.73
N ALA A 106 11.61 -0.42 -1.01
CA ALA A 106 12.66 0.55 -1.35
C ALA A 106 12.32 1.31 -2.63
N VAL A 107 11.89 0.60 -3.68
CA VAL A 107 11.41 1.22 -4.93
C VAL A 107 10.22 2.12 -4.68
N LYS A 108 9.20 1.63 -3.95
CA LYS A 108 8.04 2.45 -3.61
C LYS A 108 8.43 3.75 -2.89
N MET A 109 9.33 3.65 -1.92
CA MET A 109 9.77 4.81 -1.15
C MET A 109 10.52 5.81 -2.04
N GLU A 110 11.46 5.33 -2.88
CA GLU A 110 12.23 6.15 -3.81
C GLU A 110 11.31 6.95 -4.74
N GLU A 111 10.48 6.26 -5.52
CA GLU A 111 9.58 6.89 -6.49
C GLU A 111 8.56 7.83 -5.83
N THR A 112 8.06 7.45 -4.65
CA THR A 112 7.12 8.27 -3.88
C THR A 112 7.76 9.57 -3.42
N GLN A 113 9.00 9.52 -2.92
CA GLN A 113 9.74 10.69 -2.47
C GLN A 113 10.13 11.61 -3.63
N GLU A 114 10.52 11.04 -4.79
CA GLU A 114 10.85 11.83 -5.99
C GLU A 114 9.65 12.66 -6.47
N GLN A 115 8.43 12.17 -6.29
CA GLN A 115 7.21 12.89 -6.64
C GLN A 115 6.64 13.77 -5.52
N GLY A 116 7.30 13.87 -4.38
CA GLY A 116 6.86 14.69 -3.25
C GLY A 116 5.64 14.16 -2.52
N VAL A 117 5.38 12.86 -2.61
CA VAL A 117 4.25 12.18 -1.96
C VAL A 117 4.66 11.62 -0.59
N SER A 118 3.74 11.61 0.38
CA SER A 118 3.96 11.00 1.70
C SER A 118 4.03 9.48 1.61
N PHE A 119 5.06 8.89 2.25
CA PHE A 119 5.26 7.44 2.34
C PHE A 119 5.17 6.96 3.80
N VAL A 120 4.24 6.06 4.08
CA VAL A 120 4.04 5.47 5.41
C VAL A 120 4.52 4.01 5.41
N ASN A 121 5.55 3.72 6.20
CA ASN A 121 6.12 2.38 6.29
C ASN A 121 5.44 1.53 7.37
N ILE A 122 4.48 0.69 6.96
CA ILE A 122 3.75 -0.24 7.86
C ILE A 122 4.44 -1.61 7.99
N THR A 123 5.46 -1.89 7.18
CA THR A 123 6.14 -3.20 7.15
C THR A 123 6.70 -3.62 8.51
N PRO A 124 7.33 -2.73 9.31
CA PRO A 124 7.79 -3.09 10.66
C PRO A 124 6.64 -3.50 11.59
N ILE A 125 5.45 -2.91 11.43
CA ILE A 125 4.27 -3.31 12.22
C ILE A 125 3.81 -4.71 11.77
N SER A 126 3.74 -4.97 10.48
CA SER A 126 3.35 -6.30 9.97
C SER A 126 4.27 -7.41 10.49
N ARG A 127 5.58 -7.14 10.61
CA ARG A 127 6.57 -8.07 11.16
C ARG A 127 6.38 -8.41 12.63
N GLN A 128 5.65 -7.59 13.41
CA GLN A 128 5.32 -7.89 14.81
C GLN A 128 4.40 -9.13 14.91
N ALA A 129 3.70 -9.51 13.86
CA ALA A 129 2.86 -10.70 13.83
C ALA A 129 3.62 -12.00 14.10
N ALA A 130 4.93 -12.03 13.88
CA ALA A 130 5.78 -13.16 14.28
C ALA A 130 5.71 -13.49 15.79
N ALA A 131 5.51 -12.45 16.63
CA ALA A 131 5.42 -12.58 18.09
C ALA A 131 3.99 -12.29 18.62
N GLN A 132 3.11 -11.77 17.80
CA GLN A 132 1.75 -11.33 18.14
C GLN A 132 0.74 -11.91 17.15
N PRO A 133 0.35 -13.20 17.29
CA PRO A 133 -0.53 -13.89 16.33
C PRO A 133 -1.88 -13.20 16.13
N GLU A 134 -2.36 -12.44 17.12
CA GLU A 134 -3.61 -11.70 17.06
C GLU A 134 -3.59 -10.54 16.04
N LEU A 135 -2.44 -10.23 15.46
CA LEU A 135 -2.31 -9.28 14.36
C LEU A 135 -2.68 -9.88 13.00
N ILE A 136 -2.81 -11.22 12.93
CA ILE A 136 -3.23 -11.94 11.72
C ILE A 136 -4.70 -12.33 11.87
N ALA A 137 -5.44 -12.28 10.77
CA ALA A 137 -6.81 -12.76 10.69
C ALA A 137 -6.89 -14.30 10.73
N ASP A 138 -8.10 -14.84 10.90
CA ASP A 138 -8.33 -16.30 11.06
C ASP A 138 -7.89 -17.13 9.83
N ASP A 139 -7.70 -16.50 8.68
CA ASP A 139 -7.19 -17.15 7.47
C ASP A 139 -5.68 -17.45 7.50
N GLY A 140 -4.98 -16.95 8.51
CA GLY A 140 -3.55 -17.17 8.69
C GLY A 140 -2.65 -16.38 7.75
N LEU A 141 -3.18 -15.41 7.01
CA LEU A 141 -2.46 -14.59 6.02
C LEU A 141 -2.71 -13.10 6.17
N HIS A 142 -3.98 -12.68 6.12
CA HIS A 142 -4.33 -11.28 6.04
C HIS A 142 -4.21 -10.58 7.40
N PRO A 143 -3.98 -9.25 7.40
CA PRO A 143 -3.96 -8.47 8.64
C PRO A 143 -5.31 -8.52 9.36
N SER A 144 -5.27 -8.66 10.69
CA SER A 144 -6.47 -8.52 11.51
C SER A 144 -6.92 -7.06 11.62
N GLY A 145 -8.13 -6.83 12.12
CA GLY A 145 -8.59 -5.48 12.46
C GLY A 145 -7.68 -4.76 13.45
N LYS A 146 -6.96 -5.50 14.31
CA LYS A 146 -5.98 -4.97 15.24
C LYS A 146 -4.75 -4.42 14.50
N MET A 147 -4.24 -5.15 13.51
CA MET A 147 -3.12 -4.69 12.68
C MET A 147 -3.51 -3.47 11.85
N TYR A 148 -4.69 -3.50 11.21
CA TYR A 148 -5.19 -2.33 10.48
C TYR A 148 -5.32 -1.10 11.38
N LYS A 149 -5.77 -1.28 12.62
CA LYS A 149 -5.81 -0.15 13.57
C LYS A 149 -4.42 0.43 13.83
N LEU A 150 -3.39 -0.38 14.01
CA LEU A 150 -2.02 0.09 14.19
C LEU A 150 -1.50 0.84 12.95
N TRP A 151 -1.85 0.38 11.75
CA TRP A 151 -1.52 1.08 10.50
C TRP A 151 -2.21 2.44 10.40
N VAL A 152 -3.50 2.49 10.74
CA VAL A 152 -4.26 3.75 10.76
C VAL A 152 -3.69 4.72 11.80
N ASP A 153 -3.36 4.25 12.99
CA ASP A 153 -2.74 5.07 14.04
C ASP A 153 -1.37 5.64 13.56
N LEU A 154 -0.57 4.84 12.84
CA LEU A 154 0.72 5.27 12.31
C LEU A 154 0.56 6.33 11.21
N MET A 155 -0.40 6.16 10.30
CA MET A 155 -0.58 7.07 9.16
C MET A 155 -1.42 8.31 9.49
N PHE A 156 -2.01 8.38 10.70
CA PHE A 156 -3.01 9.39 11.05
C PHE A 156 -2.50 10.83 10.91
N ASP A 157 -1.27 11.09 11.34
CA ASP A 157 -0.69 12.44 11.26
C ASP A 157 -0.39 12.83 9.80
N GLU A 158 0.09 11.90 8.98
CA GLU A 158 0.30 12.13 7.53
C GLU A 158 -1.01 12.42 6.82
N VAL A 159 -2.04 11.61 7.08
CA VAL A 159 -3.39 11.83 6.54
C VAL A 159 -3.95 13.17 6.98
N LYS A 160 -3.77 13.53 8.25
CA LYS A 160 -4.22 14.82 8.78
C LYS A 160 -3.52 16.00 8.10
N ASN A 161 -2.23 15.89 7.84
CA ASN A 161 -1.47 16.91 7.13
C ASN A 161 -1.94 17.03 5.68
N ALA A 162 -2.14 15.89 4.99
CA ALA A 162 -2.61 15.85 3.61
C ALA A 162 -3.96 16.57 3.41
N ILE A 163 -4.91 16.39 4.34
CA ILE A 163 -6.23 17.04 4.26
C ILE A 163 -6.26 18.46 4.83
N ALA A 164 -5.30 18.84 5.69
CA ALA A 164 -5.22 20.21 6.24
C ALA A 164 -4.63 21.21 5.23
N PHE A 165 -3.95 20.70 4.20
CA PHE A 165 -3.37 21.49 3.13
C PHE A 165 -4.46 21.93 2.13
N ASN A 166 -5.24 22.93 2.55
CA ASN A 166 -6.17 23.63 1.68
C ASN A 166 -5.51 24.98 1.31
N PRO A 167 -4.96 25.14 0.09
CA PRO A 167 -4.39 26.42 -0.33
C PRO A 167 -5.46 27.50 -0.49
#